data_5e443b7b6048ae00fb17b74010fe2860
#
_entry.id   5e443b7b6048ae00fb17b74010fe2860
#
_cell.length_a   1.000
_cell.length_b   1.000
_cell.length_c   1.000
_cell.angle_alpha   90.00
_cell.angle_beta   90.00
_cell.angle_gamma   90.00
#
_symmetry.space_group_name_H-M   'P 1'
#
loop_
_entity.id
_entity.type
_entity.pdbx_description
1 polymer ?
#
loop_
_entity_poly.entity_id
_entity_poly.type
_entity_poly.pdbx_seq_one_letter_code
_entity_poly.pdbx_strand_id
1 'polypeptide(L)'
;MTGTDLRLFGSIHADRRGKVAAELGEFADGVDALFVEMPATNVTYRTYLRAFTRTPVVGLGLVLMMLVHYPVYALLQRSPHGVERLAVAELVEEWGLDVHAVDDDHPVVFLADAGPKWILSNWAALAALLVYDLAGTLGTVVLLVGAFVSLQLVTVYTTRLWAVLTLPLSLLFLHQLVFGPWASTTAVGVVGVGFLALVLAGIDTRNETMLDRIGEVSADREYGDVCLVTGNAHLSGLLDADTPGVRVSKTHTSKWLRRSTETVENPESATEYNTELTGEPGTEGSVLGARIGAAVVDGVVTLAAAFALFMGMGLAASRLSDTTFLTRTAAGMVVLSGFVVAPTLAAILYGYVAEHRYGRTLGKRLFGLLVVESDGTRCTRRAAALRNLLRPVDFLFFYTVGFVTMAATPNRQRLGDIVADTTVVRVAEAPAPAESTTGHETIGVQSSSD
;
A
#
# COMPACT_ATOMS: atom_id res chain seq x y z
N MET A 1 17.36 32.96 13.85
CA MET A 1 16.04 32.64 13.27
C MET A 1 15.51 31.49 14.10
N THR A 2 14.38 31.63 14.76
CA THR A 2 13.70 30.55 15.48
C THR A 2 13.18 29.59 14.41
N GLY A 3 13.64 28.33 14.44
CA GLY A 3 13.16 27.31 13.49
C GLY A 3 11.69 27.01 13.74
N THR A 4 10.99 26.54 12.70
CA THR A 4 9.60 26.07 12.78
C THR A 4 9.56 24.63 13.29
N ASP A 5 8.79 24.36 14.33
CA ASP A 5 8.51 22.99 14.80
C ASP A 5 7.40 22.39 13.93
N LEU A 6 7.70 21.27 13.30
CA LEU A 6 6.79 20.54 12.40
C LEU A 6 6.26 19.29 13.08
N ARG A 7 4.94 19.15 13.16
CA ARG A 7 4.27 17.93 13.53
C ARG A 7 3.83 17.18 12.25
N LEU A 8 4.19 15.90 12.13
CA LEU A 8 3.81 15.07 10.99
C LEU A 8 2.64 14.16 11.35
N PHE A 9 1.50 14.36 10.70
CA PHE A 9 0.34 13.49 10.81
C PHE A 9 0.18 12.66 9.55
N GLY A 10 0.47 11.36 9.64
CA GLY A 10 0.31 10.42 8.54
C GLY A 10 -1.01 9.66 8.62
N SER A 11 -1.71 9.53 7.50
CA SER A 11 -2.93 8.74 7.40
C SER A 11 -2.99 7.87 6.15
N ILE A 12 -4.00 7.03 6.07
CA ILE A 12 -4.32 6.25 4.88
C ILE A 12 -5.49 6.94 4.19
N HIS A 13 -5.29 7.40 2.94
CA HIS A 13 -6.26 8.19 2.16
C HIS A 13 -7.69 7.66 2.15
N ALA A 14 -7.87 6.35 2.38
CA ALA A 14 -9.15 5.67 2.42
C ALA A 14 -9.47 5.19 3.85
N ASP A 15 -9.93 6.07 4.72
CA ASP A 15 -10.29 5.74 6.10
C ASP A 15 -11.60 6.43 6.52
N ARG A 16 -12.04 6.23 7.75
CA ARG A 16 -13.26 6.85 8.29
C ARG A 16 -12.98 8.29 8.68
N ARG A 17 -13.71 9.24 8.04
CA ARG A 17 -13.54 10.68 8.26
C ARG A 17 -13.55 11.06 9.75
N GLY A 18 -14.59 10.70 10.50
CA GLY A 18 -14.73 11.11 11.90
C GLY A 18 -13.64 10.54 12.82
N LYS A 19 -13.04 9.39 12.48
CA LYS A 19 -11.89 8.83 13.20
C LYS A 19 -10.64 9.68 12.96
N VAL A 20 -10.32 9.96 11.69
CA VAL A 20 -9.11 10.72 11.32
C VAL A 20 -9.22 12.18 11.79
N ALA A 21 -10.40 12.80 11.69
CA ALA A 21 -10.64 14.14 12.22
C ALA A 21 -10.43 14.21 13.74
N ALA A 22 -10.89 13.20 14.51
CA ALA A 22 -10.67 13.17 15.95
C ALA A 22 -9.19 12.98 16.32
N GLU A 23 -8.46 12.07 15.64
CA GLU A 23 -7.03 11.88 15.86
C GLU A 23 -6.22 13.12 15.48
N LEU A 24 -6.54 13.74 14.33
CA LEU A 24 -5.89 14.96 13.88
C LEU A 24 -6.17 16.11 14.83
N GLY A 25 -7.41 16.24 15.33
CA GLY A 25 -7.77 17.28 16.28
C GLY A 25 -6.99 17.19 17.60
N GLU A 26 -6.83 15.96 18.14
CA GLU A 26 -6.00 15.74 19.34
C GLU A 26 -4.51 16.03 19.07
N PHE A 27 -4.01 15.68 17.89
CA PHE A 27 -2.58 15.82 17.55
C PHE A 27 -2.18 17.24 17.14
N ALA A 28 -3.05 17.96 16.45
CA ALA A 28 -2.81 19.32 15.95
C ALA A 28 -3.28 20.41 16.93
N ASP A 29 -3.64 20.05 18.16
CA ASP A 29 -4.04 21.06 19.16
C ASP A 29 -2.92 22.07 19.42
N GLY A 30 -3.26 23.35 19.31
CA GLY A 30 -2.35 24.46 19.57
C GLY A 30 -1.35 24.79 18.44
N VAL A 31 -1.50 24.23 17.22
CA VAL A 31 -0.65 24.64 16.07
C VAL A 31 -1.10 25.97 15.47
N ASP A 32 -0.17 26.71 14.87
CA ASP A 32 -0.43 27.99 14.20
C ASP A 32 -1.16 27.80 12.85
N ALA A 33 -0.81 26.74 12.11
CA ALA A 33 -1.38 26.44 10.79
C ALA A 33 -1.35 24.95 10.45
N LEU A 34 -2.22 24.55 9.51
CA LEU A 34 -2.24 23.22 8.91
C LEU A 34 -1.67 23.27 7.49
N PHE A 35 -0.75 22.38 7.21
CA PHE A 35 -0.24 22.10 5.88
C PHE A 35 -0.81 20.76 5.40
N VAL A 36 -1.23 20.68 4.15
CA VAL A 36 -1.92 19.50 3.64
C VAL A 36 -1.31 19.06 2.32
N GLU A 37 -1.08 17.76 2.19
CA GLU A 37 -0.71 17.14 0.92
C GLU A 37 -1.88 17.24 -0.07
N MET A 38 -2.01 18.40 -0.66
CA MET A 38 -3.00 18.68 -1.70
C MET A 38 -2.36 19.52 -2.80
N PRO A 39 -2.72 19.27 -4.08
CA PRO A 39 -2.26 20.12 -5.15
C PRO A 39 -2.83 21.53 -5.00
N ALA A 40 -1.95 22.52 -5.09
CA ALA A 40 -2.31 23.95 -5.05
C ALA A 40 -3.13 24.35 -6.30
N THR A 41 -3.07 23.60 -7.39
CA THR A 41 -3.68 23.92 -8.68
C THR A 41 -4.89 23.04 -9.01
N ASN A 42 -5.95 23.67 -9.54
CA ASN A 42 -7.11 22.93 -10.05
C ASN A 42 -6.79 22.28 -11.40
N VAL A 43 -6.97 20.95 -11.49
CA VAL A 43 -6.78 20.20 -12.73
C VAL A 43 -7.97 20.41 -13.66
N THR A 44 -7.69 20.82 -14.90
CA THR A 44 -8.69 21.03 -15.95
C THR A 44 -8.84 19.82 -16.87
N TYR A 45 -9.95 19.70 -17.59
CA TYR A 45 -10.11 18.66 -18.62
C TYR A 45 -9.04 18.72 -19.71
N ARG A 46 -8.52 19.91 -20.01
CA ARG A 46 -7.39 20.06 -20.96
C ARG A 46 -6.12 19.43 -20.43
N THR A 47 -5.87 19.53 -19.13
CA THR A 47 -4.74 18.89 -18.45
C THR A 47 -4.86 17.37 -18.53
N TYR A 48 -6.04 16.81 -18.23
CA TYR A 48 -6.31 15.37 -18.40
C TYR A 48 -6.08 14.92 -19.85
N LEU A 49 -6.65 15.63 -20.84
CA LEU A 49 -6.48 15.28 -22.24
C LEU A 49 -5.00 15.30 -22.65
N ARG A 50 -4.27 16.34 -22.21
CA ARG A 50 -2.83 16.44 -22.46
C ARG A 50 -2.05 15.30 -21.82
N ALA A 51 -2.36 14.92 -20.58
CA ALA A 51 -1.76 13.79 -19.89
C ALA A 51 -2.00 12.47 -20.64
N PHE A 52 -3.25 12.16 -20.97
CA PHE A 52 -3.60 10.93 -21.71
C PHE A 52 -2.98 10.87 -23.10
N THR A 53 -2.87 11.99 -23.81
CA THR A 53 -2.25 12.00 -25.13
C THR A 53 -0.73 11.93 -25.08
N ARG A 54 -0.08 12.43 -24.04
CA ARG A 54 1.38 12.36 -23.89
C ARG A 54 1.84 11.03 -23.28
N THR A 55 1.13 10.54 -22.28
CA THR A 55 1.50 9.32 -21.55
C THR A 55 0.30 8.35 -21.44
N PRO A 56 -0.15 7.75 -22.56
CA PRO A 56 -1.40 7.01 -22.60
C PRO A 56 -1.42 5.82 -21.63
N VAL A 57 -0.36 5.05 -21.53
CA VAL A 57 -0.32 3.86 -20.64
C VAL A 57 -0.42 4.25 -19.17
N VAL A 58 0.36 5.24 -18.73
CA VAL A 58 0.34 5.70 -17.35
C VAL A 58 -0.92 6.50 -17.05
N GLY A 59 -1.42 7.27 -18.01
CA GLY A 59 -2.72 7.95 -17.91
C GLY A 59 -3.87 6.96 -17.66
N LEU A 60 -3.91 5.86 -18.41
CA LEU A 60 -4.87 4.76 -18.15
C LEU A 60 -4.63 4.10 -16.78
N GLY A 61 -3.39 4.07 -16.30
CA GLY A 61 -3.06 3.61 -14.95
C GLY A 61 -3.70 4.44 -13.85
N LEU A 62 -3.78 5.78 -14.01
CA LEU A 62 -4.54 6.64 -13.10
C LEU A 62 -6.02 6.25 -13.05
N VAL A 63 -6.62 5.89 -14.19
CA VAL A 63 -8.02 5.46 -14.22
C VAL A 63 -8.20 4.12 -13.50
N LEU A 64 -7.28 3.19 -13.72
CA LEU A 64 -7.30 1.90 -13.00
C LEU A 64 -7.19 2.13 -11.49
N MET A 65 -6.33 3.06 -11.05
CA MET A 65 -6.21 3.46 -9.66
C MET A 65 -7.53 4.04 -9.11
N MET A 66 -8.19 4.92 -9.86
CA MET A 66 -9.53 5.45 -9.50
C MET A 66 -10.54 4.33 -9.33
N LEU A 67 -10.57 3.34 -10.23
CA LEU A 67 -11.47 2.19 -10.14
C LEU A 67 -11.24 1.34 -8.89
N VAL A 68 -10.01 1.25 -8.40
CA VAL A 68 -9.67 0.52 -7.17
C VAL A 68 -10.00 1.34 -5.92
N HIS A 69 -9.68 2.64 -5.90
CA HIS A 69 -9.86 3.49 -4.71
C HIS A 69 -11.30 3.96 -4.51
N TYR A 70 -12.00 4.32 -5.57
CA TYR A 70 -13.36 4.90 -5.46
C TYR A 70 -14.39 3.99 -4.77
N PRO A 71 -14.40 2.65 -4.97
CA PRO A 71 -15.24 1.77 -4.17
C PRO A 71 -14.97 1.88 -2.67
N VAL A 72 -13.69 1.95 -2.28
CA VAL A 72 -13.30 2.08 -0.87
C VAL A 72 -13.70 3.45 -0.32
N TYR A 73 -13.49 4.52 -1.08
CA TYR A 73 -13.92 5.87 -0.73
C TYR A 73 -15.46 5.96 -0.63
N ALA A 74 -16.19 5.32 -1.53
CA ALA A 74 -17.64 5.28 -1.50
C ALA A 74 -18.17 4.60 -0.22
N LEU A 75 -17.52 3.54 0.22
CA LEU A 75 -17.89 2.79 1.41
C LEU A 75 -17.51 3.51 2.72
N LEU A 76 -16.33 4.10 2.79
CA LEU A 76 -15.78 4.63 4.04
C LEU A 76 -16.05 6.14 4.23
N GLN A 77 -15.98 6.92 3.16
CA GLN A 77 -15.98 8.39 3.22
C GLN A 77 -17.21 9.01 2.56
N ARG A 78 -17.85 8.28 1.63
CA ARG A 78 -18.95 8.76 0.77
C ARG A 78 -18.60 10.02 -0.03
N SER A 79 -17.29 10.20 -0.32
CA SER A 79 -16.70 11.36 -1.00
C SER A 79 -15.60 10.92 -1.96
N PRO A 80 -15.41 11.61 -3.11
CA PRO A 80 -14.28 11.35 -4.01
C PRO A 80 -12.92 11.87 -3.50
N HIS A 81 -12.92 12.59 -2.38
CA HIS A 81 -11.71 13.19 -1.81
C HIS A 81 -11.10 12.29 -0.75
N GLY A 82 -9.76 12.30 -0.62
CA GLY A 82 -9.05 11.62 0.46
C GLY A 82 -9.48 12.09 1.85
N VAL A 83 -9.32 11.24 2.85
CA VAL A 83 -9.77 11.48 4.21
C VAL A 83 -9.07 12.68 4.85
N GLU A 84 -7.81 12.93 4.48
CA GLU A 84 -7.01 14.06 4.96
C GLU A 84 -7.70 15.39 4.67
N ARG A 85 -8.11 15.58 3.40
CA ARG A 85 -8.82 16.79 2.98
C ARG A 85 -10.14 16.98 3.72
N LEU A 86 -10.85 15.88 3.96
CA LEU A 86 -12.14 15.92 4.67
C LEU A 86 -11.96 16.23 6.16
N ALA A 87 -10.92 15.67 6.80
CA ALA A 87 -10.61 15.89 8.19
C ALA A 87 -10.10 17.32 8.43
N VAL A 88 -9.20 17.80 7.59
CA VAL A 88 -8.70 19.18 7.65
C VAL A 88 -9.83 20.19 7.45
N ALA A 89 -10.72 19.97 6.46
CA ALA A 89 -11.84 20.87 6.24
C ALA A 89 -12.79 20.99 7.46
N GLU A 90 -12.92 19.89 8.22
CA GLU A 90 -13.71 19.88 9.46
C GLU A 90 -13.06 20.72 10.57
N LEU A 91 -11.74 20.54 10.76
CA LEU A 91 -11.01 21.31 11.79
C LEU A 91 -10.88 22.80 11.45
N VAL A 92 -10.71 23.13 10.17
CA VAL A 92 -10.66 24.53 9.71
C VAL A 92 -11.98 25.25 9.98
N GLU A 93 -13.10 24.59 9.72
CA GLU A 93 -14.43 25.14 10.01
C GLU A 93 -14.64 25.37 11.52
N GLU A 94 -14.08 24.47 12.36
CA GLU A 94 -14.21 24.53 13.82
C GLU A 94 -13.23 25.51 14.47
N TRP A 95 -11.96 25.55 14.04
CA TRP A 95 -10.89 26.29 14.72
C TRP A 95 -10.46 27.58 14.03
N GLY A 96 -10.83 27.77 12.76
CA GLY A 96 -10.46 28.95 11.99
C GLY A 96 -8.96 29.03 11.67
N LEU A 97 -8.26 27.89 11.62
CA LEU A 97 -6.84 27.82 11.29
C LEU A 97 -6.55 28.12 9.82
N ASP A 98 -5.39 28.72 9.57
CA ASP A 98 -4.86 28.84 8.21
C ASP A 98 -4.48 27.48 7.65
N VAL A 99 -4.80 27.25 6.36
CA VAL A 99 -4.49 26.02 5.64
C VAL A 99 -3.71 26.31 4.38
N HIS A 100 -2.61 25.59 4.23
CA HIS A 100 -1.72 25.72 3.09
C HIS A 100 -1.59 24.39 2.35
N ALA A 101 -1.84 24.40 1.03
CA ALA A 101 -1.56 23.26 0.16
C ALA A 101 -0.05 23.25 -0.16
N VAL A 102 0.62 22.12 0.07
CA VAL A 102 2.07 22.01 -0.10
C VAL A 102 2.51 21.05 -1.16
N ASP A 103 1.58 20.34 -1.81
CA ASP A 103 1.90 19.48 -2.94
C ASP A 103 1.78 20.28 -4.24
N ASP A 104 2.90 20.47 -4.93
CA ASP A 104 2.92 21.32 -6.12
C ASP A 104 2.19 20.71 -7.31
N ASP A 105 2.22 19.37 -7.46
CA ASP A 105 1.75 18.74 -8.67
C ASP A 105 0.80 17.55 -8.44
N HIS A 106 -0.44 17.76 -8.82
CA HIS A 106 -1.35 16.64 -9.08
C HIS A 106 -0.70 15.69 -10.12
N PRO A 107 -0.71 14.35 -9.92
CA PRO A 107 -0.11 13.39 -10.85
C PRO A 107 -0.46 13.61 -12.33
N VAL A 108 -1.65 14.13 -12.60
CA VAL A 108 -2.11 14.51 -13.96
C VAL A 108 -1.31 15.66 -14.56
N VAL A 109 -0.88 16.64 -13.75
CA VAL A 109 -0.05 17.76 -14.20
C VAL A 109 1.33 17.27 -14.58
N PHE A 110 1.95 16.45 -13.73
CA PHE A 110 3.21 15.79 -14.02
C PHE A 110 3.16 15.01 -15.35
N LEU A 111 2.10 14.24 -15.59
CA LEU A 111 1.91 13.51 -16.84
C LEU A 111 1.66 14.44 -18.04
N ALA A 112 0.94 15.54 -17.83
CA ALA A 112 0.70 16.55 -18.88
C ALA A 112 1.99 17.27 -19.30
N ASP A 113 2.98 17.37 -18.39
CA ASP A 113 4.27 18.02 -18.63
C ASP A 113 5.44 17.02 -18.81
N ALA A 114 5.11 15.74 -18.95
CA ALA A 114 6.08 14.66 -19.15
C ALA A 114 7.11 14.96 -20.25
N GLY A 115 8.36 14.64 -19.97
CA GLY A 115 9.47 14.83 -20.90
C GLY A 115 9.47 13.84 -22.08
N PRO A 116 10.26 14.09 -23.13
CA PRO A 116 10.24 13.30 -24.37
C PRO A 116 10.48 11.81 -24.16
N LYS A 117 11.34 11.42 -23.23
CA LYS A 117 11.63 10.02 -22.92
C LYS A 117 10.40 9.29 -22.39
N TRP A 118 9.64 9.92 -21.50
CA TRP A 118 8.40 9.39 -20.96
C TRP A 118 7.31 9.26 -22.03
N ILE A 119 7.18 10.27 -22.88
CA ILE A 119 6.24 10.24 -24.01
C ILE A 119 6.55 9.07 -24.92
N LEU A 120 7.82 8.96 -25.35
CA LEU A 120 8.24 7.90 -26.26
C LEU A 120 8.03 6.50 -25.67
N SER A 121 8.42 6.28 -24.41
CA SER A 121 8.25 4.98 -23.74
C SER A 121 6.78 4.58 -23.59
N ASN A 122 5.90 5.52 -23.30
CA ASN A 122 4.47 5.26 -23.19
C ASN A 122 3.84 4.87 -24.53
N TRP A 123 4.18 5.60 -25.60
CA TRP A 123 3.69 5.27 -26.94
C TRP A 123 4.29 3.98 -27.48
N ALA A 124 5.57 3.70 -27.20
CA ALA A 124 6.20 2.44 -27.55
C ALA A 124 5.53 1.25 -26.83
N ALA A 125 5.23 1.39 -25.55
CA ALA A 125 4.52 0.37 -24.77
C ALA A 125 3.10 0.14 -25.34
N LEU A 126 2.36 1.21 -25.63
CA LEU A 126 1.03 1.10 -26.23
C LEU A 126 1.09 0.43 -27.61
N ALA A 127 2.06 0.83 -28.46
CA ALA A 127 2.24 0.22 -29.79
C ALA A 127 2.58 -1.28 -29.67
N ALA A 128 3.46 -1.66 -28.75
CA ALA A 128 3.79 -3.06 -28.50
C ALA A 128 2.55 -3.88 -28.06
N LEU A 129 1.72 -3.33 -27.17
CA LEU A 129 0.46 -3.97 -26.76
C LEU A 129 -0.51 -4.12 -27.92
N LEU A 130 -0.66 -3.10 -28.78
CA LEU A 130 -1.53 -3.16 -29.96
C LEU A 130 -1.04 -4.19 -30.99
N VAL A 131 0.27 -4.32 -31.15
CA VAL A 131 0.85 -5.37 -32.04
C VAL A 131 0.65 -6.77 -31.45
N TYR A 132 0.80 -6.92 -30.11
CA TYR A 132 0.68 -8.20 -29.44
C TYR A 132 -0.77 -8.71 -29.37
N ASP A 133 -1.70 -7.81 -28.99
CA ASP A 133 -3.14 -8.13 -28.83
C ASP A 133 -3.96 -6.87 -29.13
N LEU A 134 -4.29 -6.67 -30.39
CA LEU A 134 -5.03 -5.50 -30.84
C LEU A 134 -6.41 -5.42 -30.21
N ALA A 135 -7.18 -6.49 -30.25
CA ALA A 135 -8.58 -6.49 -29.81
C ALA A 135 -8.69 -6.29 -28.28
N GLY A 136 -7.91 -7.03 -27.51
CA GLY A 136 -7.90 -6.92 -26.04
C GLY A 136 -7.32 -5.60 -25.56
N THR A 137 -6.28 -5.07 -26.23
CA THR A 137 -5.73 -3.75 -25.90
C THR A 137 -6.74 -2.62 -26.19
N LEU A 138 -7.39 -2.62 -27.35
CA LEU A 138 -8.44 -1.65 -27.66
C LEU A 138 -9.62 -1.78 -26.69
N GLY A 139 -10.05 -3.01 -26.38
CA GLY A 139 -11.09 -3.25 -25.39
C GLY A 139 -10.72 -2.70 -24.01
N THR A 140 -9.48 -2.92 -23.55
CA THR A 140 -8.96 -2.36 -22.31
C THR A 140 -8.98 -0.84 -22.30
N VAL A 141 -8.51 -0.21 -23.39
CA VAL A 141 -8.54 1.26 -23.54
C VAL A 141 -9.97 1.79 -23.48
N VAL A 142 -10.89 1.18 -24.25
CA VAL A 142 -12.31 1.60 -24.27
C VAL A 142 -12.95 1.44 -22.89
N LEU A 143 -12.71 0.34 -22.19
CA LEU A 143 -13.22 0.11 -20.84
C LEU A 143 -12.69 1.15 -19.85
N LEU A 144 -11.39 1.45 -19.85
CA LEU A 144 -10.79 2.44 -18.95
C LEU A 144 -11.24 3.86 -19.28
N VAL A 145 -11.28 4.25 -20.55
CA VAL A 145 -11.79 5.56 -20.95
C VAL A 145 -13.27 5.70 -20.60
N GLY A 146 -14.08 4.65 -20.86
CA GLY A 146 -15.49 4.62 -20.47
C GLY A 146 -15.68 4.74 -18.97
N ALA A 147 -14.85 4.05 -18.16
CA ALA A 147 -14.84 4.16 -16.72
C ALA A 147 -14.51 5.59 -16.27
N PHE A 148 -13.45 6.19 -16.83
CA PHE A 148 -13.06 7.56 -16.51
C PHE A 148 -14.20 8.55 -16.77
N VAL A 149 -14.76 8.54 -17.97
CA VAL A 149 -15.86 9.44 -18.34
C VAL A 149 -17.07 9.24 -17.42
N SER A 150 -17.47 7.99 -17.19
CA SER A 150 -18.61 7.67 -16.34
C SER A 150 -18.42 8.13 -14.90
N LEU A 151 -17.25 7.87 -14.29
CA LEU A 151 -16.93 8.28 -12.93
C LEU A 151 -16.82 9.80 -12.81
N GLN A 152 -16.26 10.49 -13.80
CA GLN A 152 -16.23 11.97 -13.81
C GLN A 152 -17.63 12.57 -13.92
N LEU A 153 -18.51 12.03 -14.76
CA LEU A 153 -19.90 12.47 -14.85
C LEU A 153 -20.63 12.29 -13.49
N VAL A 154 -20.45 11.14 -12.85
CA VAL A 154 -21.01 10.90 -11.50
C VAL A 154 -20.47 11.92 -10.50
N THR A 155 -19.16 12.20 -10.52
CA THR A 155 -18.53 13.15 -9.60
C THR A 155 -19.03 14.58 -9.79
N VAL A 156 -19.20 15.01 -11.04
CA VAL A 156 -19.63 16.39 -11.34
C VAL A 156 -21.12 16.62 -11.08
N TYR A 157 -21.97 15.66 -11.46
CA TYR A 157 -23.42 15.88 -11.48
C TYR A 157 -24.18 15.30 -10.28
N THR A 158 -23.57 14.41 -9.47
CA THR A 158 -24.32 13.67 -8.45
C THR A 158 -23.62 13.61 -7.08
N THR A 159 -23.31 14.78 -6.49
CA THR A 159 -22.60 14.84 -5.20
C THR A 159 -23.27 14.02 -4.09
N ARG A 160 -24.63 14.08 -3.99
CA ARG A 160 -25.39 13.34 -2.96
C ARG A 160 -25.49 11.84 -3.23
N LEU A 161 -25.50 11.43 -4.51
CA LEU A 161 -25.60 10.04 -4.94
C LEU A 161 -24.23 9.45 -5.34
N TRP A 162 -23.18 10.22 -5.19
CA TRP A 162 -21.84 9.84 -5.64
C TRP A 162 -21.45 8.42 -5.19
N ALA A 163 -21.53 8.14 -3.90
CA ALA A 163 -21.13 6.83 -3.36
C ALA A 163 -22.03 5.68 -3.88
N VAL A 164 -23.33 5.92 -3.99
CA VAL A 164 -24.32 4.92 -4.43
C VAL A 164 -24.12 4.55 -5.90
N LEU A 165 -23.75 5.51 -6.74
CA LEU A 165 -23.54 5.28 -8.18
C LEU A 165 -22.12 4.82 -8.49
N THR A 166 -21.12 5.37 -7.80
CA THR A 166 -19.70 5.05 -8.03
C THR A 166 -19.37 3.60 -7.67
N LEU A 167 -19.91 3.09 -6.55
CA LEU A 167 -19.61 1.73 -6.10
C LEU A 167 -19.98 0.66 -7.14
N PRO A 168 -21.25 0.53 -7.59
CA PRO A 168 -21.62 -0.48 -8.57
C PRO A 168 -20.94 -0.25 -9.93
N LEU A 169 -20.76 1.00 -10.34
CA LEU A 169 -20.13 1.36 -11.59
C LEU A 169 -18.64 0.93 -11.62
N SER A 170 -17.89 1.23 -10.56
CA SER A 170 -16.49 0.80 -10.43
C SER A 170 -16.37 -0.72 -10.40
N LEU A 171 -17.24 -1.40 -9.64
CA LEU A 171 -17.24 -2.87 -9.58
C LEU A 171 -17.58 -3.50 -10.94
N LEU A 172 -18.49 -2.89 -11.70
CA LEU A 172 -18.83 -3.33 -13.05
C LEU A 172 -17.60 -3.25 -13.99
N PHE A 173 -16.91 -2.09 -14.02
CA PHE A 173 -15.73 -1.92 -14.86
C PHE A 173 -14.58 -2.82 -14.41
N LEU A 174 -14.32 -2.96 -13.11
CA LEU A 174 -13.33 -3.90 -12.59
C LEU A 174 -13.65 -5.34 -12.97
N HIS A 175 -14.92 -5.75 -12.86
CA HIS A 175 -15.34 -7.07 -13.30
C HIS A 175 -15.07 -7.26 -14.79
N GLN A 176 -15.40 -6.27 -15.65
CA GLN A 176 -15.15 -6.37 -17.09
C GLN A 176 -13.64 -6.40 -17.43
N LEU A 177 -12.79 -5.68 -16.68
CA LEU A 177 -11.35 -5.69 -16.87
C LEU A 177 -10.71 -7.05 -16.47
N VAL A 178 -11.27 -7.72 -15.46
CA VAL A 178 -10.70 -8.98 -14.93
C VAL A 178 -11.31 -10.22 -15.63
N PHE A 179 -12.62 -10.22 -15.84
CA PHE A 179 -13.37 -11.41 -16.28
C PHE A 179 -14.07 -11.20 -17.63
N GLY A 180 -14.12 -9.97 -18.14
CA GLY A 180 -14.78 -9.66 -19.41
C GLY A 180 -13.95 -10.12 -20.61
N PRO A 181 -14.63 -10.48 -21.71
CA PRO A 181 -13.96 -10.95 -22.92
C PRO A 181 -13.29 -9.86 -23.75
N TRP A 182 -13.49 -8.59 -23.37
CA TRP A 182 -13.02 -7.43 -24.11
C TRP A 182 -11.67 -6.91 -23.68
N ALA A 183 -11.23 -7.24 -22.46
CA ALA A 183 -10.00 -6.73 -21.90
C ALA A 183 -8.85 -7.75 -22.04
N SER A 184 -7.64 -7.24 -22.32
CA SER A 184 -6.42 -8.01 -22.27
C SER A 184 -5.81 -7.94 -20.88
N THR A 185 -5.61 -9.08 -20.23
CA THR A 185 -4.93 -9.19 -18.93
C THR A 185 -3.51 -8.61 -19.02
N THR A 186 -2.83 -8.81 -20.16
CA THR A 186 -1.49 -8.24 -20.39
C THR A 186 -1.54 -6.71 -20.46
N ALA A 187 -2.51 -6.13 -21.19
CA ALA A 187 -2.65 -4.68 -21.27
C ALA A 187 -2.98 -4.07 -19.91
N VAL A 188 -3.90 -4.66 -19.14
CA VAL A 188 -4.22 -4.23 -17.77
C VAL A 188 -3.00 -4.31 -16.86
N GLY A 189 -2.20 -5.38 -16.95
CA GLY A 189 -0.96 -5.54 -16.19
C GLY A 189 0.08 -4.46 -16.51
N VAL A 190 0.33 -4.19 -17.80
CA VAL A 190 1.29 -3.15 -18.23
C VAL A 190 0.84 -1.75 -17.79
N VAL A 191 -0.46 -1.45 -17.89
CA VAL A 191 -1.06 -0.20 -17.39
C VAL A 191 -0.84 -0.06 -15.88
N GLY A 192 -1.07 -1.13 -15.11
CA GLY A 192 -0.86 -1.15 -13.67
C GLY A 192 0.61 -0.94 -13.28
N VAL A 193 1.53 -1.63 -13.95
CA VAL A 193 2.98 -1.47 -13.72
C VAL A 193 3.45 -0.06 -14.09
N GLY A 194 2.96 0.50 -15.19
CA GLY A 194 3.30 1.87 -15.60
C GLY A 194 2.87 2.89 -14.55
N PHE A 195 1.67 2.74 -13.99
CA PHE A 195 1.21 3.58 -12.90
C PHE A 195 2.06 3.42 -11.62
N LEU A 196 2.38 2.18 -11.25
CA LEU A 196 3.25 1.91 -10.10
C LEU A 196 4.60 2.60 -10.24
N ALA A 197 5.22 2.51 -11.42
CA ALA A 197 6.49 3.17 -11.69
C ALA A 197 6.40 4.70 -11.49
N LEU A 198 5.28 5.32 -11.88
CA LEU A 198 5.04 6.75 -11.67
C LEU A 198 4.97 7.09 -10.17
N VAL A 199 4.19 6.32 -9.40
CA VAL A 199 4.04 6.55 -7.95
C VAL A 199 5.39 6.45 -7.24
N LEU A 200 6.18 5.41 -7.56
CA LEU A 200 7.48 5.20 -6.94
C LEU A 200 8.50 6.28 -7.28
N ALA A 201 8.51 6.73 -8.54
CA ALA A 201 9.47 7.74 -8.99
C ALA A 201 9.19 9.15 -8.41
N GLY A 202 7.98 9.39 -7.91
CA GLY A 202 7.55 10.71 -7.47
C GLY A 202 7.61 10.98 -5.96
N ILE A 203 7.75 9.94 -5.10
CA ILE A 203 7.60 10.11 -3.66
C ILE A 203 8.72 10.97 -3.06
N ASP A 204 9.99 10.67 -3.37
CA ASP A 204 11.13 11.35 -2.74
C ASP A 204 11.20 12.84 -3.13
N THR A 205 11.03 13.14 -4.42
CA THR A 205 11.03 14.53 -4.91
C THR A 205 9.90 15.36 -4.29
N ARG A 206 8.73 14.76 -4.03
CA ARG A 206 7.61 15.43 -3.40
C ARG A 206 7.87 15.74 -1.91
N ASN A 207 8.59 14.88 -1.19
CA ASN A 207 8.94 15.12 0.21
C ASN A 207 9.79 16.38 0.36
N GLU A 208 10.84 16.53 -0.45
CA GLU A 208 11.68 17.72 -0.46
C GLU A 208 10.87 18.99 -0.77
N THR A 209 10.04 18.95 -1.83
CA THR A 209 9.18 20.06 -2.22
C THR A 209 8.21 20.47 -1.11
N MET A 210 7.59 19.49 -0.43
CA MET A 210 6.68 19.78 0.70
C MET A 210 7.39 20.47 1.85
N LEU A 211 8.58 20.01 2.25
CA LEU A 211 9.34 20.61 3.35
C LEU A 211 9.84 22.01 3.01
N ASP A 212 10.35 22.24 1.79
CA ASP A 212 10.78 23.56 1.33
C ASP A 212 9.61 24.54 1.37
N ARG A 213 8.43 24.11 0.90
CA ARG A 213 7.22 24.94 0.91
C ARG A 213 6.75 25.28 2.32
N ILE A 214 6.80 24.30 3.24
CA ILE A 214 6.49 24.53 4.65
C ILE A 214 7.46 25.58 5.24
N GLY A 215 8.77 25.42 4.98
CA GLY A 215 9.77 26.37 5.46
C GLY A 215 9.56 27.78 4.92
N GLU A 216 9.30 27.93 3.62
CA GLU A 216 9.01 29.24 2.99
C GLU A 216 7.78 29.92 3.59
N VAL A 217 6.64 29.20 3.63
CA VAL A 217 5.38 29.76 4.12
C VAL A 217 5.45 30.07 5.61
N SER A 218 6.07 29.18 6.41
CA SER A 218 6.21 29.39 7.85
C SER A 218 7.08 30.60 8.15
N ALA A 219 8.16 30.82 7.40
CA ALA A 219 9.02 31.98 7.55
C ALA A 219 8.30 33.29 7.15
N ASP A 220 7.50 33.26 6.07
CA ASP A 220 6.73 34.45 5.61
C ASP A 220 5.60 34.83 6.57
N ARG A 221 4.99 33.83 7.22
CA ARG A 221 3.86 34.01 8.15
C ARG A 221 4.24 34.01 9.62
N GLU A 222 5.53 33.82 9.94
CA GLU A 222 6.06 33.76 11.30
C GLU A 222 5.44 32.64 12.16
N TYR A 223 5.10 31.47 11.52
CA TYR A 223 4.58 30.31 12.24
C TYR A 223 5.69 29.60 13.03
N GLY A 224 5.41 29.31 14.31
CA GLY A 224 6.32 28.62 15.23
C GLY A 224 6.10 27.11 15.31
N ASP A 225 4.83 26.66 15.31
CA ASP A 225 4.43 25.25 15.43
C ASP A 225 3.36 24.94 14.38
N VAL A 226 3.64 24.01 13.48
CA VAL A 226 2.77 23.70 12.37
C VAL A 226 2.55 22.19 12.22
N CYS A 227 1.43 21.78 11.61
CA CYS A 227 1.15 20.37 11.38
C CYS A 227 0.98 20.07 9.88
N LEU A 228 1.78 19.13 9.37
CA LEU A 228 1.61 18.56 8.03
C LEU A 228 0.72 17.32 8.09
N VAL A 229 -0.36 17.34 7.32
CA VAL A 229 -1.28 16.22 7.13
C VAL A 229 -1.00 15.56 5.78
N THR A 230 -0.50 14.34 5.79
CA THR A 230 -0.02 13.63 4.59
C THR A 230 -0.38 12.13 4.62
N GLY A 231 -0.13 11.44 3.52
CA GLY A 231 -0.22 9.97 3.47
C GLY A 231 0.94 9.31 4.24
N ASN A 232 0.67 8.18 4.88
CA ASN A 232 1.68 7.42 5.63
C ASN A 232 2.93 7.08 4.80
N ALA A 233 2.80 7.01 3.47
CA ALA A 233 3.91 6.73 2.55
C ALA A 233 5.02 7.79 2.59
N HIS A 234 4.69 9.03 2.95
CA HIS A 234 5.61 10.16 2.98
C HIS A 234 6.39 10.27 4.30
N LEU A 235 5.89 9.67 5.39
CA LEU A 235 6.46 9.89 6.74
C LEU A 235 7.94 9.56 6.82
N SER A 236 8.39 8.41 6.30
CA SER A 236 9.81 8.03 6.38
C SER A 236 10.70 9.00 5.61
N GLY A 237 10.32 9.36 4.38
CA GLY A 237 11.11 10.29 3.57
C GLY A 237 11.12 11.71 4.13
N LEU A 238 10.04 12.15 4.80
CA LEU A 238 9.98 13.44 5.48
C LEU A 238 10.83 13.47 6.77
N LEU A 239 10.98 12.32 7.43
CA LEU A 239 11.85 12.18 8.62
C LEU A 239 13.34 12.15 8.24
N ASP A 240 13.65 11.56 7.07
CA ASP A 240 15.03 11.43 6.59
C ASP A 240 15.54 12.69 5.88
N ALA A 241 14.64 13.63 5.50
CA ALA A 241 14.98 14.84 4.79
C ALA A 241 15.41 15.95 5.78
N ASP A 242 16.56 16.56 5.51
CA ASP A 242 17.08 17.71 6.29
C ASP A 242 16.74 19.01 5.56
N THR A 243 15.87 19.81 6.17
CA THR A 243 15.47 21.12 5.63
C THR A 243 15.81 22.24 6.58
N PRO A 244 16.65 23.22 6.17
CA PRO A 244 17.06 24.31 7.03
C PRO A 244 15.90 25.09 7.59
N GLY A 245 15.82 25.19 8.92
CA GLY A 245 14.81 25.99 9.61
C GLY A 245 13.50 25.27 9.92
N VAL A 246 13.34 24.00 9.53
CA VAL A 246 12.19 23.14 9.88
C VAL A 246 12.69 21.96 10.68
N ARG A 247 12.10 21.71 11.85
CA ARG A 247 12.45 20.58 12.70
C ARG A 247 11.22 19.72 12.98
N VAL A 248 11.29 18.45 12.68
CA VAL A 248 10.20 17.52 13.04
C VAL A 248 10.19 17.28 14.54
N SER A 249 9.16 17.80 15.21
CA SER A 249 8.99 17.71 16.67
C SER A 249 8.19 16.50 17.11
N LYS A 250 7.15 16.14 16.35
CA LYS A 250 6.25 15.02 16.67
C LYS A 250 5.79 14.32 15.41
N THR A 251 5.52 13.02 15.53
CA THR A 251 4.95 12.20 14.45
C THR A 251 3.78 11.39 14.98
N HIS A 252 2.68 11.36 14.23
CA HIS A 252 1.54 10.49 14.49
C HIS A 252 1.23 9.64 13.26
N THR A 253 1.07 8.34 13.47
CA THR A 253 0.68 7.39 12.41
C THR A 253 -0.73 6.88 12.67
N SER A 254 -1.68 7.34 11.86
CA SER A 254 -3.06 6.85 11.92
C SER A 254 -3.16 5.42 11.38
N LYS A 255 -3.77 4.53 12.13
CA LYS A 255 -3.96 3.10 11.75
C LYS A 255 -5.29 2.92 11.03
N TRP A 256 -5.32 2.11 9.95
CA TRP A 256 -6.53 1.92 9.16
C TRP A 256 -7.70 1.36 9.97
N LEU A 257 -8.86 2.05 9.90
CA LEU A 257 -10.11 1.69 10.56
C LEU A 257 -10.08 1.60 12.10
N ARG A 258 -8.94 1.89 12.73
CA ARG A 258 -8.78 1.85 14.20
C ARG A 258 -8.19 3.16 14.69
N ARG A 259 -8.60 3.61 15.89
CA ARG A 259 -7.91 4.72 16.55
C ARG A 259 -6.48 4.33 16.87
N SER A 260 -5.56 5.23 16.60
CA SER A 260 -4.15 5.14 16.97
C SER A 260 -3.89 6.11 18.13
N THR A 261 -3.08 5.69 19.06
CA THR A 261 -2.50 6.55 20.12
C THR A 261 -0.99 6.64 19.94
N GLU A 262 -0.48 6.15 18.80
CA GLU A 262 0.95 6.04 18.54
C GLU A 262 1.46 7.39 18.06
N THR A 263 1.88 8.21 19.03
CA THR A 263 2.55 9.48 18.80
C THR A 263 3.98 9.36 19.30
N VAL A 264 4.95 9.68 18.44
CA VAL A 264 6.37 9.68 18.76
C VAL A 264 6.83 11.13 18.89
N GLU A 265 7.37 11.47 20.05
CA GLU A 265 7.99 12.78 20.30
C GLU A 265 9.48 12.71 19.97
N ASN A 266 10.01 13.75 19.32
CA ASN A 266 11.39 13.83 18.86
C ASN A 266 11.84 12.59 18.07
N PRO A 267 11.25 12.31 16.89
CA PRO A 267 11.47 11.07 16.14
C PRO A 267 12.94 10.88 15.72
N GLU A 268 13.76 11.90 15.67
CA GLU A 268 15.22 11.79 15.47
C GLU A 268 15.91 11.01 16.60
N SER A 269 15.35 11.03 17.81
CA SER A 269 15.85 10.23 18.94
C SER A 269 15.21 8.84 19.06
N ALA A 270 14.13 8.59 18.36
CA ALA A 270 13.36 7.36 18.40
C ALA A 270 13.89 6.26 17.45
N THR A 271 15.07 6.45 16.85
CA THR A 271 15.78 5.42 16.08
C THR A 271 16.22 4.21 16.93
N GLU A 272 16.04 4.27 18.25
CA GLU A 272 16.04 3.10 19.14
C GLU A 272 14.68 2.37 19.14
N TYR A 273 14.20 1.97 17.97
CA TYR A 273 13.25 0.87 17.93
C TYR A 273 13.96 -0.39 18.44
N ASN A 274 13.42 -0.94 19.50
CA ASN A 274 13.85 -2.16 20.22
C ASN A 274 14.60 -3.15 19.31
N THR A 275 15.89 -2.97 19.20
CA THR A 275 16.83 -3.76 18.37
C THR A 275 17.03 -5.18 18.94
N GLU A 276 16.49 -5.49 20.11
CA GLU A 276 16.70 -6.79 20.77
C GLU A 276 15.92 -7.97 20.17
N LEU A 277 14.87 -7.73 19.38
CA LEU A 277 14.04 -8.81 18.81
C LEU A 277 13.90 -8.79 17.29
N THR A 278 14.28 -7.70 16.62
CA THR A 278 14.06 -7.53 15.19
C THR A 278 15.23 -6.81 14.59
N GLY A 279 15.89 -7.41 13.57
CA GLY A 279 16.70 -6.63 12.66
C GLY A 279 15.86 -5.48 12.13
N GLU A 280 16.49 -4.33 11.87
CA GLU A 280 15.86 -3.07 11.48
C GLU A 280 14.68 -3.27 10.53
N PRO A 281 13.47 -2.78 10.86
CA PRO A 281 12.34 -2.84 9.96
C PRO A 281 12.65 -1.99 8.73
N GLY A 282 12.78 -2.61 7.57
CA GLY A 282 12.77 -1.90 6.31
C GLY A 282 14.07 -1.37 5.76
N THR A 283 15.24 -1.88 6.12
CA THR A 283 16.45 -1.64 5.33
C THR A 283 16.23 -2.17 3.90
N GLU A 284 16.22 -1.27 2.96
CA GLU A 284 15.52 -1.32 1.68
C GLU A 284 15.85 -2.47 0.73
N GLY A 285 16.97 -3.06 0.76
CA GLY A 285 17.34 -4.08 -0.22
C GLY A 285 17.11 -5.52 0.23
N SER A 286 17.36 -5.84 1.49
CA SER A 286 17.45 -7.22 1.95
C SER A 286 16.11 -7.89 2.25
N VAL A 287 15.12 -7.12 2.72
CA VAL A 287 13.80 -7.68 3.08
C VAL A 287 12.93 -7.95 1.86
N LEU A 288 12.95 -7.09 0.84
CA LEU A 288 12.15 -7.28 -0.36
C LEU A 288 12.58 -8.54 -1.14
N GLY A 289 13.87 -8.72 -1.36
CA GLY A 289 14.40 -9.91 -2.02
C GLY A 289 14.07 -11.19 -1.25
N ALA A 290 14.24 -11.18 0.08
CA ALA A 290 13.88 -12.29 0.94
C ALA A 290 12.36 -12.57 0.93
N ARG A 291 11.51 -11.54 0.86
CA ARG A 291 10.04 -11.69 0.73
C ARG A 291 9.65 -12.29 -0.61
N ILE A 292 10.30 -11.90 -1.70
CA ILE A 292 10.07 -12.49 -3.02
C ILE A 292 10.48 -13.97 -3.01
N GLY A 293 11.66 -14.30 -2.51
CA GLY A 293 12.11 -15.69 -2.38
C GLY A 293 11.16 -16.53 -1.52
N ALA A 294 10.73 -15.99 -0.39
CA ALA A 294 9.74 -16.65 0.47
C ALA A 294 8.40 -16.87 -0.24
N ALA A 295 7.93 -15.87 -1.01
CA ALA A 295 6.69 -15.97 -1.77
C ALA A 295 6.75 -17.04 -2.87
N VAL A 296 7.89 -17.21 -3.53
CA VAL A 296 8.10 -18.30 -4.52
C VAL A 296 7.99 -19.67 -3.86
N VAL A 297 8.67 -19.89 -2.72
CA VAL A 297 8.58 -21.16 -1.98
C VAL A 297 7.15 -21.42 -1.50
N ASP A 298 6.51 -20.42 -0.89
CA ASP A 298 5.14 -20.51 -0.42
C ASP A 298 4.16 -20.76 -1.58
N GLY A 299 4.45 -20.18 -2.76
CA GLY A 299 3.70 -20.42 -3.99
C GLY A 299 3.73 -21.90 -4.42
N VAL A 300 4.90 -22.53 -4.39
CA VAL A 300 5.05 -23.96 -4.70
C VAL A 300 4.25 -24.81 -3.71
N VAL A 301 4.37 -24.54 -2.41
CA VAL A 301 3.62 -25.26 -1.36
C VAL A 301 2.11 -25.08 -1.55
N THR A 302 1.67 -23.86 -1.81
CA THR A 302 0.26 -23.54 -2.04
C THR A 302 -0.27 -24.22 -3.28
N LEU A 303 0.51 -24.25 -4.37
CA LEU A 303 0.12 -24.90 -5.62
C LEU A 303 -0.01 -26.41 -5.44
N ALA A 304 0.87 -27.06 -4.71
CA ALA A 304 0.78 -28.48 -4.38
C ALA A 304 -0.48 -28.78 -3.55
N ALA A 305 -0.78 -27.96 -2.53
CA ALA A 305 -1.98 -28.07 -1.72
C ALA A 305 -3.26 -27.84 -2.56
N ALA A 306 -3.24 -26.84 -3.44
CA ALA A 306 -4.34 -26.55 -4.35
C ALA A 306 -4.61 -27.72 -5.32
N PHE A 307 -3.55 -28.32 -5.85
CA PHE A 307 -3.66 -29.51 -6.71
C PHE A 307 -4.29 -30.66 -5.96
N ALA A 308 -3.90 -30.95 -4.73
CA ALA A 308 -4.48 -31.97 -3.89
C ALA A 308 -5.98 -31.74 -3.61
N LEU A 309 -6.34 -30.48 -3.27
CA LEU A 309 -7.73 -30.08 -3.09
C LEU A 309 -8.55 -30.23 -4.38
N PHE A 310 -8.01 -29.78 -5.50
CA PHE A 310 -8.66 -29.91 -6.82
C PHE A 310 -8.90 -31.40 -7.21
N MET A 311 -7.91 -32.25 -7.00
CA MET A 311 -8.04 -33.67 -7.21
C MET A 311 -9.12 -34.30 -6.29
N GLY A 312 -9.14 -33.92 -5.02
CA GLY A 312 -10.17 -34.33 -4.07
C GLY A 312 -11.58 -33.92 -4.51
N MET A 313 -11.74 -32.68 -4.97
CA MET A 313 -13.01 -32.17 -5.50
C MET A 313 -13.42 -32.91 -6.76
N GLY A 314 -12.50 -33.21 -7.68
CA GLY A 314 -12.75 -33.99 -8.88
C GLY A 314 -13.20 -35.44 -8.57
N LEU A 315 -12.54 -36.08 -7.61
CA LEU A 315 -12.94 -37.42 -7.15
C LEU A 315 -14.34 -37.42 -6.48
N ALA A 316 -14.61 -36.40 -5.64
CA ALA A 316 -15.92 -36.22 -5.02
C ALA A 316 -17.03 -36.00 -6.09
N ALA A 317 -16.74 -35.09 -7.06
CA ALA A 317 -17.66 -34.78 -8.14
C ALA A 317 -17.93 -36.02 -9.04
N SER A 318 -16.92 -36.83 -9.31
CA SER A 318 -17.09 -38.08 -10.10
C SER A 318 -17.99 -39.10 -9.40
N ARG A 319 -17.93 -39.20 -8.08
CA ARG A 319 -18.82 -40.08 -7.30
C ARG A 319 -20.26 -39.60 -7.26
N LEU A 320 -20.50 -38.29 -7.34
CA LEU A 320 -21.83 -37.69 -7.34
C LEU A 320 -22.47 -37.65 -8.73
N SER A 321 -21.69 -37.75 -9.81
CA SER A 321 -22.16 -37.56 -11.18
C SER A 321 -22.89 -38.77 -11.80
N ASP A 322 -22.98 -39.88 -11.11
CA ASP A 322 -23.48 -41.15 -11.68
C ASP A 322 -25.01 -41.23 -11.83
N THR A 323 -25.77 -40.23 -11.43
CA THR A 323 -27.22 -40.38 -11.26
C THR A 323 -28.11 -39.57 -12.24
N THR A 324 -27.76 -38.34 -12.63
CA THR A 324 -28.59 -37.55 -13.58
C THR A 324 -27.79 -36.54 -14.39
N PHE A 325 -28.35 -36.01 -15.50
CA PHE A 325 -27.76 -34.94 -16.29
C PHE A 325 -27.52 -33.66 -15.47
N LEU A 326 -28.45 -33.28 -14.58
CA LEU A 326 -28.33 -32.12 -13.71
C LEU A 326 -27.17 -32.26 -12.71
N THR A 327 -26.97 -33.47 -12.15
CA THR A 327 -25.85 -33.74 -11.26
C THR A 327 -24.50 -33.71 -11.98
N ARG A 328 -24.43 -34.15 -13.23
CA ARG A 328 -23.21 -34.05 -14.07
C ARG A 328 -22.83 -32.58 -14.35
N THR A 329 -23.83 -31.74 -14.70
CA THR A 329 -23.59 -30.32 -14.96
C THR A 329 -23.15 -29.59 -13.67
N ALA A 330 -23.81 -29.87 -12.56
CA ALA A 330 -23.42 -29.30 -11.26
C ALA A 330 -22.02 -29.74 -10.82
N ALA A 331 -21.68 -31.03 -11.00
CA ALA A 331 -20.36 -31.56 -10.72
C ALA A 331 -19.28 -30.91 -11.61
N GLY A 332 -19.58 -30.70 -12.90
CA GLY A 332 -18.70 -29.95 -13.80
C GLY A 332 -18.46 -28.49 -13.37
N MET A 333 -19.50 -27.80 -12.93
CA MET A 333 -19.37 -26.44 -12.41
C MET A 333 -18.56 -26.38 -11.10
N VAL A 334 -18.71 -27.38 -10.21
CA VAL A 334 -17.91 -27.50 -8.98
C VAL A 334 -16.43 -27.70 -9.33
N VAL A 335 -16.11 -28.56 -10.29
CA VAL A 335 -14.73 -28.80 -10.72
C VAL A 335 -14.14 -27.52 -11.36
N LEU A 336 -14.90 -26.84 -12.23
CA LEU A 336 -14.45 -25.64 -12.91
C LEU A 336 -14.23 -24.50 -11.91
N SER A 337 -15.17 -24.27 -10.98
CA SER A 337 -15.00 -23.26 -9.92
C SER A 337 -13.87 -23.64 -8.97
N GLY A 338 -13.65 -24.92 -8.71
CA GLY A 338 -12.55 -25.43 -7.91
C GLY A 338 -11.17 -25.05 -8.44
N PHE A 339 -11.03 -24.88 -9.75
CA PHE A 339 -9.77 -24.44 -10.36
C PHE A 339 -9.34 -23.05 -9.89
N VAL A 340 -10.28 -22.16 -9.62
CA VAL A 340 -10.00 -20.81 -9.09
C VAL A 340 -10.06 -20.79 -7.56
N VAL A 341 -11.04 -21.48 -6.97
CA VAL A 341 -11.31 -21.41 -5.53
C VAL A 341 -10.27 -22.21 -4.72
N ALA A 342 -9.84 -23.38 -5.22
CA ALA A 342 -8.90 -24.22 -4.47
C ALA A 342 -7.52 -23.56 -4.22
N PRO A 343 -6.85 -22.93 -5.21
CA PRO A 343 -5.61 -22.21 -4.94
C PRO A 343 -5.77 -21.05 -3.96
N THR A 344 -6.87 -20.31 -4.07
CA THR A 344 -7.17 -19.18 -3.19
C THR A 344 -7.37 -19.66 -1.75
N LEU A 345 -8.21 -20.66 -1.54
CA LEU A 345 -8.44 -21.25 -0.21
C LEU A 345 -7.17 -21.88 0.36
N ALA A 346 -6.41 -22.59 -0.45
CA ALA A 346 -5.14 -23.18 -0.02
C ALA A 346 -4.16 -22.10 0.45
N ALA A 347 -4.03 -20.98 -0.29
CA ALA A 347 -3.17 -19.88 0.06
C ALA A 347 -3.60 -19.21 1.38
N ILE A 348 -4.90 -18.96 1.54
CA ILE A 348 -5.46 -18.34 2.76
C ILE A 348 -5.26 -19.27 3.96
N LEU A 349 -5.65 -20.53 3.87
CA LEU A 349 -5.56 -21.48 4.97
C LEU A 349 -4.13 -21.79 5.36
N TYR A 350 -3.26 -22.03 4.38
CA TYR A 350 -1.83 -22.26 4.63
C TYR A 350 -1.19 -21.07 5.34
N GLY A 351 -1.40 -19.84 4.81
CA GLY A 351 -0.87 -18.64 5.41
C GLY A 351 -1.40 -18.40 6.82
N TYR A 352 -2.73 -18.53 7.00
CA TYR A 352 -3.36 -18.36 8.31
C TYR A 352 -2.79 -19.32 9.36
N VAL A 353 -2.78 -20.64 9.06
CA VAL A 353 -2.31 -21.65 10.02
C VAL A 353 -0.83 -21.47 10.35
N ALA A 354 0.01 -21.25 9.34
CA ALA A 354 1.45 -21.12 9.52
C ALA A 354 1.81 -19.85 10.29
N GLU A 355 1.23 -18.70 9.94
CA GLU A 355 1.54 -17.42 10.59
C GLU A 355 0.96 -17.32 11.99
N HIS A 356 -0.27 -17.83 12.22
CA HIS A 356 -0.83 -17.87 13.54
C HIS A 356 -0.04 -18.78 14.49
N ARG A 357 0.33 -19.99 14.02
CA ARG A 357 0.94 -21.00 14.89
C ARG A 357 2.44 -20.79 15.09
N TYR A 358 3.13 -20.35 14.04
CA TYR A 358 4.59 -20.28 14.00
C TYR A 358 5.13 -18.86 13.75
N GLY A 359 4.26 -17.86 13.55
CA GLY A 359 4.65 -16.49 13.17
C GLY A 359 5.20 -16.38 11.76
N ARG A 360 5.33 -17.47 11.01
CA ARG A 360 5.96 -17.50 9.68
C ARG A 360 5.53 -18.72 8.86
N THR A 361 5.45 -18.55 7.54
CA THR A 361 5.28 -19.62 6.57
C THR A 361 6.60 -20.38 6.34
N LEU A 362 6.55 -21.49 5.61
CA LEU A 362 7.77 -22.25 5.27
C LEU A 362 8.76 -21.40 4.47
N GLY A 363 8.27 -20.68 3.44
CA GLY A 363 9.11 -19.78 2.66
C GLY A 363 9.74 -18.70 3.54
N LYS A 364 8.98 -18.05 4.41
CA LYS A 364 9.50 -17.06 5.36
C LYS A 364 10.53 -17.65 6.31
N ARG A 365 10.32 -18.88 6.77
CA ARG A 365 11.30 -19.59 7.62
C ARG A 365 12.62 -19.79 6.91
N LEU A 366 12.62 -20.19 5.65
CA LEU A 366 13.84 -20.42 4.86
C LEU A 366 14.62 -19.14 4.59
N PHE A 367 13.92 -18.00 4.51
CA PHE A 367 14.54 -16.68 4.29
C PHE A 367 14.75 -15.86 5.57
N GLY A 368 14.63 -16.46 6.75
CA GLY A 368 14.85 -15.78 8.03
C GLY A 368 13.83 -14.68 8.33
N LEU A 369 12.61 -14.77 7.83
CA LEU A 369 11.55 -13.78 8.02
C LEU A 369 10.57 -14.21 9.10
N LEU A 370 10.07 -13.22 9.85
CA LEU A 370 9.05 -13.36 10.88
C LEU A 370 7.94 -12.32 10.68
N VAL A 371 6.72 -12.69 11.00
CA VAL A 371 5.57 -11.77 11.03
C VAL A 371 5.32 -11.35 12.47
N VAL A 372 5.33 -10.06 12.71
CA VAL A 372 5.04 -9.46 14.02
C VAL A 372 3.94 -8.41 13.87
N GLU A 373 3.27 -8.07 14.95
CA GLU A 373 2.41 -6.87 15.00
C GLU A 373 3.27 -5.61 15.00
N SER A 374 2.71 -4.45 14.74
CA SER A 374 3.47 -3.19 14.67
C SER A 374 4.17 -2.82 15.97
N ASP A 375 3.68 -3.34 17.10
CA ASP A 375 4.29 -3.20 18.43
C ASP A 375 5.41 -4.22 18.72
N GLY A 376 5.82 -5.01 17.73
CA GLY A 376 6.83 -6.07 17.86
C GLY A 376 6.31 -7.37 18.50
N THR A 377 5.05 -7.43 18.90
CA THR A 377 4.48 -8.63 19.52
C THR A 377 4.16 -9.71 18.49
N ARG A 378 3.88 -10.92 18.97
CA ARG A 378 3.60 -12.07 18.12
C ARG A 378 2.28 -11.88 17.37
N CYS A 379 2.27 -12.23 16.08
CA CYS A 379 1.08 -12.19 15.23
C CYS A 379 -0.09 -12.97 15.85
N THR A 380 -1.17 -12.25 16.16
CA THR A 380 -2.40 -12.84 16.76
C THR A 380 -3.21 -13.63 15.72
N ARG A 381 -4.18 -14.43 16.20
CA ARG A 381 -5.13 -15.15 15.31
C ARG A 381 -5.89 -14.21 14.40
N ARG A 382 -6.33 -13.06 14.95
CA ARG A 382 -7.08 -12.05 14.21
C ARG A 382 -6.21 -11.42 13.14
N ALA A 383 -4.99 -11.03 13.49
CA ALA A 383 -4.05 -10.45 12.54
C ALA A 383 -3.70 -11.44 11.44
N ALA A 384 -3.38 -12.69 11.76
CA ALA A 384 -3.12 -13.74 10.78
C ALA A 384 -4.34 -13.99 9.86
N ALA A 385 -5.57 -13.98 10.40
CA ALA A 385 -6.79 -14.15 9.59
C ALA A 385 -6.99 -12.97 8.63
N LEU A 386 -6.93 -11.73 9.10
CA LEU A 386 -7.17 -10.53 8.29
C LEU A 386 -6.14 -10.41 7.16
N ARG A 387 -4.86 -10.59 7.46
CA ARG A 387 -3.81 -10.45 6.45
C ARG A 387 -3.86 -11.53 5.36
N ASN A 388 -4.27 -12.75 5.71
CA ASN A 388 -4.38 -13.83 4.73
C ASN A 388 -5.71 -13.81 3.96
N LEU A 389 -6.81 -13.33 4.58
CA LEU A 389 -8.08 -13.13 3.88
C LEU A 389 -7.96 -12.07 2.77
N LEU A 390 -7.12 -11.05 2.95
CA LEU A 390 -6.85 -10.02 1.94
C LEU A 390 -5.79 -10.43 0.90
N ARG A 391 -5.17 -11.59 1.04
CA ARG A 391 -4.18 -12.09 0.08
C ARG A 391 -4.68 -12.14 -1.37
N PRO A 392 -5.94 -12.53 -1.69
CA PRO A 392 -6.45 -12.46 -3.06
C PRO A 392 -6.46 -11.04 -3.64
N VAL A 393 -6.67 -10.01 -2.80
CA VAL A 393 -6.62 -8.60 -3.23
C VAL A 393 -5.19 -8.20 -3.55
N ASP A 394 -4.21 -8.62 -2.73
CA ASP A 394 -2.79 -8.40 -3.01
C ASP A 394 -2.37 -9.03 -4.36
N PHE A 395 -2.97 -10.17 -4.74
CA PHE A 395 -2.69 -10.88 -6.00
C PHE A 395 -3.37 -10.26 -7.23
N LEU A 396 -4.29 -9.31 -7.05
CA LEU A 396 -4.92 -8.64 -8.19
C LEU A 396 -3.85 -8.02 -9.10
N PHE A 397 -4.07 -8.18 -10.40
CA PHE A 397 -3.15 -7.70 -11.44
C PHE A 397 -1.71 -8.20 -11.24
N PHE A 398 -1.54 -9.51 -11.05
CA PHE A 398 -0.23 -10.15 -10.86
C PHE A 398 0.57 -9.59 -9.68
N TYR A 399 -0.07 -9.47 -8.52
CA TYR A 399 0.51 -8.94 -7.30
C TYR A 399 0.81 -7.42 -7.35
N THR A 400 0.30 -6.71 -8.34
CA THR A 400 0.54 -5.27 -8.48
C THR A 400 0.01 -4.50 -7.27
N VAL A 401 -1.18 -4.83 -6.75
CA VAL A 401 -1.73 -4.19 -5.55
C VAL A 401 -0.82 -4.40 -4.34
N GLY A 402 -0.33 -5.62 -4.13
CA GLY A 402 0.61 -5.92 -3.04
C GLY A 402 1.93 -5.16 -3.18
N PHE A 403 2.48 -5.04 -4.39
CA PHE A 403 3.70 -4.26 -4.63
C PHE A 403 3.50 -2.77 -4.45
N VAL A 404 2.38 -2.20 -4.94
CA VAL A 404 2.04 -0.78 -4.75
C VAL A 404 2.00 -0.44 -3.27
N THR A 405 1.28 -1.24 -2.48
CA THR A 405 1.15 -0.98 -1.04
C THR A 405 2.48 -1.17 -0.30
N MET A 406 3.29 -2.17 -0.68
CA MET A 406 4.64 -2.33 -0.12
C MET A 406 5.57 -1.16 -0.47
N ALA A 407 5.46 -0.63 -1.66
CA ALA A 407 6.23 0.52 -2.09
C ALA A 407 5.79 1.81 -1.39
N ALA A 408 4.48 1.95 -1.18
CA ALA A 408 3.84 3.12 -0.59
C ALA A 408 3.86 3.15 0.95
N THR A 409 4.49 2.17 1.62
CA THR A 409 4.55 2.13 3.08
C THR A 409 5.99 2.04 3.58
N PRO A 410 6.36 2.79 4.65
CA PRO A 410 7.71 2.77 5.21
C PRO A 410 8.16 1.34 5.57
N ASN A 411 7.28 0.59 6.20
CA ASN A 411 7.53 -0.79 6.65
C ASN A 411 7.30 -1.84 5.57
N ARG A 412 7.24 -1.44 4.28
CA ARG A 412 7.04 -2.33 3.13
C ARG A 412 5.87 -3.31 3.32
N GLN A 413 4.74 -2.80 3.82
CA GLN A 413 3.55 -3.59 4.15
C GLN A 413 2.65 -3.81 2.92
N ARG A 414 2.14 -5.04 2.75
CA ARG A 414 1.05 -5.32 1.81
C ARG A 414 -0.26 -4.78 2.36
N LEU A 415 -1.31 -4.71 1.54
CA LEU A 415 -2.63 -4.31 2.01
C LEU A 415 -3.10 -5.16 3.20
N GLY A 416 -2.92 -6.48 3.11
CA GLY A 416 -3.23 -7.38 4.20
C GLY A 416 -2.42 -7.10 5.48
N ASP A 417 -1.16 -6.71 5.37
CA ASP A 417 -0.30 -6.35 6.49
C ASP A 417 -0.78 -5.05 7.16
N ILE A 418 -1.12 -4.03 6.37
CA ILE A 418 -1.67 -2.74 6.84
C ILE A 418 -2.96 -2.95 7.63
N VAL A 419 -3.91 -3.70 7.06
CA VAL A 419 -5.23 -3.96 7.68
C VAL A 419 -5.10 -4.74 8.98
N ALA A 420 -4.14 -5.67 9.03
CA ALA A 420 -3.88 -6.50 10.19
C ALA A 420 -2.95 -5.85 11.22
N ASP A 421 -2.39 -4.67 10.92
CA ASP A 421 -1.41 -3.98 11.76
C ASP A 421 -0.19 -4.86 12.05
N THR A 422 0.39 -5.44 10.99
CA THR A 422 1.53 -6.36 11.07
C THR A 422 2.64 -5.93 10.13
N THR A 423 3.85 -6.30 10.46
CA THR A 423 5.02 -6.12 9.60
C THR A 423 5.80 -7.41 9.45
N VAL A 424 6.64 -7.51 8.42
CA VAL A 424 7.54 -8.65 8.21
C VAL A 424 8.94 -8.19 8.47
N VAL A 425 9.57 -8.77 9.47
CA VAL A 425 10.92 -8.44 9.91
C VAL A 425 11.88 -9.60 9.64
N ARG A 426 13.18 -9.30 9.55
CA ARG A 426 14.21 -10.32 9.51
C ARG A 426 14.54 -10.78 10.92
N VAL A 427 14.61 -12.08 11.15
CA VAL A 427 15.09 -12.61 12.45
C VAL A 427 16.60 -12.40 12.46
N ALA A 428 17.11 -11.63 13.43
CA ALA A 428 18.54 -11.56 13.68
C ALA A 428 19.05 -12.99 14.00
N GLU A 429 20.12 -13.42 13.34
CA GLU A 429 20.81 -14.64 13.75
C GLU A 429 21.23 -14.44 15.21
N ALA A 430 20.82 -15.38 16.09
CA ALA A 430 21.31 -15.36 17.45
C ALA A 430 22.84 -15.36 17.40
N PRO A 431 23.54 -14.46 18.11
CA PRO A 431 24.99 -14.47 18.15
C PRO A 431 25.42 -15.88 18.46
N ALA A 432 26.37 -16.41 17.70
CA ALA A 432 26.94 -17.73 17.93
C ALA A 432 27.33 -17.80 19.41
N PRO A 433 26.96 -18.88 20.15
CA PRO A 433 27.32 -18.99 21.54
C PRO A 433 28.84 -18.73 21.62
N ALA A 434 29.22 -17.73 22.42
CA ALA A 434 30.60 -17.39 22.62
C ALA A 434 31.32 -18.71 22.96
N GLU A 435 32.29 -19.10 22.11
CA GLU A 435 33.15 -20.22 22.39
C GLU A 435 33.69 -19.97 23.79
N SER A 436 33.30 -20.81 24.72
CA SER A 436 33.86 -20.81 26.07
C SER A 436 35.35 -21.13 25.90
N THR A 437 36.18 -20.11 25.87
CA THR A 437 37.61 -20.22 26.05
C THR A 437 37.79 -20.76 27.45
N THR A 438 37.75 -22.07 27.58
CA THR A 438 38.31 -22.80 28.72
C THR A 438 39.79 -22.55 28.70
N GLY A 439 40.20 -21.42 29.24
CA GLY A 439 41.59 -21.19 29.62
C GLY A 439 41.92 -22.23 30.66
N HIS A 440 42.73 -23.22 30.26
CA HIS A 440 43.48 -24.03 31.16
C HIS A 440 44.49 -23.13 31.90
N GLU A 441 44.08 -22.57 33.01
CA GLU A 441 45.00 -21.99 33.98
C GLU A 441 45.72 -23.16 34.68
N THR A 442 46.94 -23.43 34.20
CA THR A 442 47.86 -24.32 34.83
C THR A 442 48.35 -23.64 36.11
N ILE A 443 47.78 -24.05 37.25
CA ILE A 443 48.27 -23.62 38.56
C ILE A 443 49.64 -24.25 38.74
N GLY A 444 50.68 -23.45 38.56
CA GLY A 444 52.04 -23.80 38.91
C GLY A 444 52.19 -23.83 40.41
N VAL A 445 52.33 -25.02 40.99
CA VAL A 445 52.74 -25.23 42.39
C VAL A 445 54.22 -24.92 42.46
N GLN A 446 54.61 -23.77 43.01
CA GLN A 446 55.98 -23.50 43.47
C GLN A 446 56.21 -24.20 44.81
N SER A 447 57.00 -25.25 44.82
CA SER A 447 57.60 -25.82 46.02
C SER A 447 58.71 -24.92 46.48
N SER A 448 58.57 -24.26 47.63
CA SER A 448 59.69 -23.67 48.34
C SER A 448 60.31 -24.74 49.25
N SER A 449 61.53 -25.14 48.94
CA SER A 449 62.45 -25.79 49.88
C SER A 449 63.38 -24.73 50.40
N ASP A 450 63.51 -24.69 51.72
CA ASP A 450 64.40 -24.08 52.68
C ASP A 450 63.94 -22.81 53.35
#